data_16627b7b0ff4175de0e3e54c9b7f4d23
#
_entry.id   16627b7b0ff4175de0e3e54c9b7f4d23
#
_cell.length_a   1.000
_cell.length_b   1.000
_cell.length_c   1.000
_cell.angle_alpha   90.00
_cell.angle_beta   90.00
_cell.angle_gamma   90.00
#
_symmetry.space_group_name_H-M   'P 1'
#
loop_
_entity.id
_entity.type
_entity.pdbx_description
1 polymer ?
#
loop_
_entity_poly.entity_id
_entity_poly.type
_entity_poly.pdbx_seq_one_letter_code
_entity_poly.pdbx_strand_id
1 'polypeptide(L)'
;RIALIGSIVTGRASPKDVDLLVYIPDDLDLTSLAALGRRLKGRLQSHSRGADVFLADEGGRYLGRTCSWKVCRPGVRASCDALHCGRRPYLHDDLATVRLADSLIAAPPLELWPVVVRRCTVPADVERLLANLTVPHNNPLQPPAGGRCGVVSPGHAPAAAERGR
;
A
#
# COMPACT_ATOMS: atom_id res chain seq x y z
N ARG A 1 9.57 6.72 3.60
CA ARG A 1 8.41 7.48 3.12
C ARG A 1 7.15 6.64 3.31
N ILE A 2 6.02 7.26 3.66
CA ILE A 2 4.74 6.56 3.83
C ILE A 2 3.67 7.35 3.08
N ALA A 3 2.84 6.67 2.31
CA ALA A 3 1.73 7.27 1.59
C ALA A 3 0.44 6.47 1.79
N LEU A 4 -0.70 7.16 1.72
CA LEU A 4 -2.02 6.57 1.64
C LEU A 4 -2.42 6.51 0.16
N ILE A 5 -2.86 5.35 -0.28
CA ILE A 5 -3.22 5.07 -1.67
C ILE A 5 -4.60 4.40 -1.74
N GLY A 6 -5.02 3.98 -2.92
CA GLY A 6 -6.24 3.19 -3.09
C GLY A 6 -7.53 3.99 -2.96
N SER A 7 -8.62 3.27 -2.68
CA SER A 7 -9.98 3.81 -2.78
C SER A 7 -10.31 4.88 -1.75
N ILE A 8 -9.64 4.88 -0.61
CA ILE A 8 -9.91 5.85 0.46
C ILE A 8 -9.51 7.28 0.08
N VAL A 9 -8.49 7.44 -0.75
CA VAL A 9 -8.03 8.77 -1.21
C VAL A 9 -8.62 9.18 -2.56
N THR A 10 -9.31 8.28 -3.26
CA THR A 10 -9.91 8.59 -4.57
C THR A 10 -11.37 9.06 -4.48
N GLY A 11 -11.90 9.24 -3.27
CA GLY A 11 -13.28 9.71 -3.06
C GLY A 11 -14.35 8.68 -3.43
N ARG A 12 -14.02 7.39 -3.44
CA ARG A 12 -15.01 6.33 -3.64
C ARG A 12 -16.05 6.38 -2.53
N ALA A 13 -17.33 6.30 -2.86
CA ALA A 13 -18.43 6.47 -1.92
C ALA A 13 -18.39 5.48 -0.72
N SER A 14 -17.81 4.31 -0.89
CA SER A 14 -17.65 3.31 0.18
C SER A 14 -16.32 2.59 0.05
N PRO A 15 -15.21 3.19 0.50
CA PRO A 15 -13.92 2.52 0.50
C PRO A 15 -13.95 1.37 1.51
N LYS A 16 -13.50 0.18 1.09
CA LYS A 16 -13.48 -1.01 1.96
C LYS A 16 -12.16 -1.17 2.71
N ASP A 17 -11.07 -0.81 2.07
CA ASP A 17 -9.72 -1.10 2.55
C ASP A 17 -8.90 0.18 2.69
N VAL A 18 -7.99 0.18 3.65
CA VAL A 18 -6.98 1.21 3.85
C VAL A 18 -5.66 0.67 3.30
N ASP A 19 -5.20 1.25 2.21
CA ASP A 19 -4.00 0.84 1.52
C ASP A 19 -2.86 1.82 1.81
N LEU A 20 -1.80 1.34 2.44
CA LEU A 20 -0.59 2.11 2.68
C LEU A 20 0.52 1.68 1.72
N LEU A 21 1.25 2.64 1.19
CA LEU A 21 2.50 2.42 0.47
C LEU A 21 3.66 2.90 1.33
N VAL A 22 4.57 1.99 1.66
CA VAL A 22 5.74 2.27 2.48
C VAL A 22 7.00 2.05 1.64
N TYR A 23 7.88 3.05 1.63
CA TYR A 23 9.17 2.97 0.94
C TYR A 23 10.24 2.55 1.94
N ILE A 24 10.98 1.54 1.59
CA ILE A 24 11.96 0.89 2.46
C ILE A 24 13.23 0.54 1.69
N PRO A 25 14.38 0.44 2.36
CA PRO A 25 15.53 -0.28 1.82
C PRO A 25 15.15 -1.74 1.50
N ASP A 26 15.68 -2.27 0.40
CA ASP A 26 15.29 -3.63 -0.05
C ASP A 26 15.75 -4.73 0.92
N ASP A 27 16.76 -4.46 1.76
CA ASP A 27 17.32 -5.36 2.77
C ASP A 27 16.69 -5.22 4.17
N LEU A 28 15.72 -4.31 4.35
CA LEU A 28 15.08 -4.06 5.65
C LEU A 28 14.43 -5.34 6.21
N ASP A 29 14.69 -5.67 7.48
CA ASP A 29 13.92 -6.71 8.17
C ASP A 29 12.45 -6.31 8.32
N LEU A 30 11.57 -7.11 7.72
CA LEU A 30 10.14 -6.83 7.68
C LEU A 30 9.37 -7.26 8.94
N THR A 31 10.02 -7.86 9.93
CA THR A 31 9.36 -8.41 11.12
C THR A 31 8.50 -7.37 11.84
N SER A 32 9.07 -6.22 12.13
CA SER A 32 8.39 -5.12 12.82
C SER A 32 7.29 -4.49 11.97
N LEU A 33 7.56 -4.27 10.68
CA LEU A 33 6.59 -3.68 9.76
C LEU A 33 5.39 -4.60 9.53
N ALA A 34 5.62 -5.90 9.37
CA ALA A 34 4.55 -6.89 9.27
C ALA A 34 3.71 -6.97 10.56
N ALA A 35 4.33 -6.83 11.73
CA ALA A 35 3.61 -6.77 12.99
C ALA A 35 2.70 -5.53 13.07
N LEU A 36 3.18 -4.37 12.63
CA LEU A 36 2.39 -3.13 12.55
C LEU A 36 1.25 -3.27 11.53
N GLY A 37 1.51 -3.83 10.36
CA GLY A 37 0.48 -4.09 9.34
C GLY A 37 -0.64 -5.00 9.87
N ARG A 38 -0.30 -6.06 10.60
CA ARG A 38 -1.30 -6.93 11.26
C ARG A 38 -2.13 -6.20 12.31
N ARG A 39 -1.50 -5.33 13.12
CA ARG A 39 -2.22 -4.51 14.10
C ARG A 39 -3.19 -3.54 13.42
N LEU A 40 -2.75 -2.89 12.35
CA LEU A 40 -3.59 -2.02 11.54
C LEU A 40 -4.79 -2.80 10.99
N LYS A 41 -4.53 -3.94 10.33
CA LYS A 41 -5.59 -4.81 9.79
C LYS A 41 -6.58 -5.26 10.87
N GLY A 42 -6.10 -5.70 12.03
CA GLY A 42 -6.96 -6.11 13.14
C GLY A 42 -7.85 -4.97 13.67
N ARG A 43 -7.31 -3.76 13.79
CA ARG A 43 -8.10 -2.59 14.19
C ARG A 43 -9.16 -2.22 13.16
N LEU A 44 -8.85 -2.29 11.88
CA LEU A 44 -9.78 -1.95 10.82
C LEU A 44 -10.87 -3.02 10.64
N GLN A 45 -10.57 -4.28 10.92
CA GLN A 45 -11.54 -5.36 10.90
C GLN A 45 -12.70 -5.14 11.91
N SER A 46 -12.44 -4.51 13.05
CA SER A 46 -13.52 -4.14 14.00
C SER A 46 -14.49 -3.09 13.42
N HIS A 47 -14.11 -2.44 12.34
CA HIS A 47 -14.93 -1.49 11.58
C HIS A 47 -15.36 -2.05 10.22
N SER A 48 -15.29 -3.37 10.02
CA SER A 48 -15.62 -4.05 8.76
C SER A 48 -14.79 -3.53 7.57
N ARG A 49 -13.52 -3.17 7.81
CA ARG A 49 -12.58 -2.69 6.79
C ARG A 49 -11.33 -3.55 6.77
N GLY A 50 -10.73 -3.67 5.60
CA GLY A 50 -9.42 -4.29 5.42
C GLY A 50 -8.29 -3.28 5.51
N ALA A 51 -7.06 -3.79 5.49
CA ALA A 51 -5.86 -2.99 5.31
C ALA A 51 -4.78 -3.83 4.64
N ASP A 52 -4.09 -3.21 3.69
CA ASP A 52 -2.88 -3.77 3.11
C ASP A 52 -1.72 -2.75 3.18
N VAL A 53 -0.51 -3.26 3.37
CA VAL A 53 0.71 -2.45 3.39
C VAL A 53 1.57 -2.90 2.20
N PHE A 54 1.57 -2.08 1.18
CA PHE A 54 2.36 -2.24 -0.02
C PHE A 54 3.76 -1.68 0.20
N LEU A 55 4.75 -2.27 -0.43
CA LEU A 55 6.16 -1.94 -0.27
C LEU A 55 6.77 -1.54 -1.62
N ALA A 56 7.55 -0.47 -1.59
CA ALA A 56 8.43 -0.11 -2.68
C ALA A 56 9.84 0.14 -2.13
N ASP A 57 10.85 -0.03 -2.96
CA ASP A 57 12.20 0.40 -2.61
C ASP A 57 12.35 1.93 -2.77
N GLU A 58 13.48 2.44 -2.32
CA GLU A 58 13.79 3.87 -2.42
C GLU A 58 13.93 4.35 -3.87
N GLY A 59 14.23 3.45 -4.80
CA GLY A 59 14.27 3.71 -6.24
C GLY A 59 12.88 3.71 -6.90
N GLY A 60 11.82 3.40 -6.15
CA GLY A 60 10.44 3.39 -6.67
C GLY A 60 10.03 2.09 -7.33
N ARG A 61 10.79 1.01 -7.16
CA ARG A 61 10.41 -0.33 -7.65
C ARG A 61 9.46 -0.98 -6.66
N TYR A 62 8.37 -1.53 -7.17
CA TYR A 62 7.43 -2.32 -6.35
C TYR A 62 8.09 -3.62 -5.84
N LEU A 63 8.01 -3.85 -4.55
CA LEU A 63 8.58 -5.03 -3.89
C LEU A 63 7.55 -6.10 -3.56
N GLY A 64 6.30 -5.74 -3.38
CA GLY A 64 5.25 -6.60 -2.87
C GLY A 64 4.48 -5.94 -1.73
N ARG A 65 3.91 -6.74 -0.84
CA ARG A 65 3.19 -6.27 0.35
C ARG A 65 3.59 -7.06 1.58
N THR A 66 3.33 -6.52 2.76
CA THR A 66 3.60 -7.25 4.00
C THR A 66 2.68 -8.46 4.11
N CYS A 67 3.27 -9.60 4.52
CA CYS A 67 2.49 -10.80 4.80
C CYS A 67 1.61 -10.60 6.04
N SER A 68 0.33 -10.96 5.93
CA SER A 68 -0.62 -10.88 7.04
C SER A 68 -0.55 -12.06 8.02
N TRP A 69 0.25 -13.07 7.76
CA TRP A 69 0.40 -14.22 8.63
C TRP A 69 1.13 -13.87 9.92
N LYS A 70 0.60 -14.38 11.04
CA LYS A 70 1.10 -14.03 12.37
C LYS A 70 2.46 -14.67 12.69
N VAL A 71 2.73 -15.83 12.13
CA VAL A 71 3.92 -16.61 12.43
C VAL A 71 4.62 -17.01 11.13
N CYS A 72 5.89 -16.67 11.02
CA CYS A 72 6.76 -17.09 9.94
C CYS A 72 7.96 -17.85 10.53
N ARG A 73 7.75 -19.10 10.92
CA ARG A 73 8.80 -20.03 11.34
C ARG A 73 9.22 -20.93 10.16
N PRO A 74 10.37 -21.59 10.23
CA PRO A 74 10.82 -22.47 9.16
C PRO A 74 9.77 -23.50 8.71
N GLY A 75 9.10 -24.19 9.64
CA GLY A 75 8.07 -25.17 9.29
C GLY A 75 6.81 -24.54 8.70
N VAL A 76 6.37 -23.38 9.18
CA VAL A 76 5.25 -22.65 8.61
C VAL A 76 5.62 -22.08 7.26
N ARG A 77 6.84 -21.56 7.12
CA ARG A 77 7.35 -21.03 5.88
C ARG A 77 7.41 -22.08 4.79
N ALA A 78 7.90 -23.27 5.06
CA ALA A 78 7.96 -24.35 4.09
C ALA A 78 6.58 -24.71 3.50
N SER A 79 5.50 -24.57 4.28
CA SER A 79 4.14 -24.83 3.81
C SER A 79 3.47 -23.63 3.10
N CYS A 80 3.98 -22.41 3.26
CA CYS A 80 3.36 -21.22 2.69
C CYS A 80 4.23 -20.46 1.67
N ASP A 81 5.47 -20.85 1.46
CA ASP A 81 6.45 -20.14 0.64
C ASP A 81 5.94 -19.82 -0.77
N ALA A 82 5.26 -20.75 -1.40
CA ALA A 82 4.74 -20.55 -2.74
C ALA A 82 3.56 -19.56 -2.81
N LEU A 83 2.90 -19.29 -1.68
CA LEU A 83 1.67 -18.51 -1.64
C LEU A 83 1.77 -17.22 -0.85
N HIS A 84 2.63 -17.15 0.16
CA HIS A 84 2.59 -16.09 1.16
C HIS A 84 3.91 -15.38 1.42
N CYS A 85 5.03 -16.08 1.32
CA CYS A 85 6.35 -15.50 1.48
C CYS A 85 7.13 -15.67 0.19
N GLY A 86 7.51 -14.59 -0.42
CA GLY A 86 8.33 -14.60 -1.61
C GLY A 86 9.82 -14.73 -1.27
N ARG A 87 10.62 -13.81 -1.74
CA ARG A 87 12.08 -13.81 -1.60
C ARG A 87 12.57 -13.87 -0.16
N ARG A 88 11.79 -13.37 0.77
CA ARG A 88 12.16 -13.25 2.19
C ARG A 88 10.95 -13.34 3.13
N PRO A 89 11.19 -13.59 4.44
CA PRO A 89 10.12 -13.65 5.42
C PRO A 89 9.27 -12.38 5.43
N TYR A 90 7.97 -12.56 5.63
CA TYR A 90 6.95 -11.50 5.69
C TYR A 90 6.77 -10.66 4.44
N LEU A 91 7.40 -11.00 3.33
CA LEU A 91 7.15 -10.40 2.02
C LEU A 91 6.22 -11.29 1.20
N HIS A 92 5.11 -10.73 0.76
CA HIS A 92 4.21 -11.32 -0.22
C HIS A 92 4.47 -10.63 -1.55
N ASP A 93 5.30 -11.24 -2.38
CA ASP A 93 5.80 -10.66 -3.62
C ASP A 93 5.18 -11.31 -4.88
N ASP A 94 3.93 -11.70 -4.81
CA ASP A 94 3.14 -12.24 -5.92
C ASP A 94 2.90 -11.19 -7.03
N LEU A 95 3.98 -10.69 -7.61
CA LEU A 95 4.00 -9.58 -8.58
C LEU A 95 3.19 -9.87 -9.86
N ALA A 96 2.87 -11.14 -10.09
CA ALA A 96 2.03 -11.56 -11.20
C ALA A 96 0.53 -11.23 -10.97
N THR A 97 0.11 -11.18 -9.72
CA THR A 97 -1.31 -11.01 -9.35
C THR A 97 -1.62 -9.63 -8.80
N VAL A 98 -0.66 -9.02 -8.09
CA VAL A 98 -0.81 -7.68 -7.51
C VAL A 98 0.40 -6.83 -7.85
N ARG A 99 0.20 -5.80 -8.64
CA ARG A 99 1.24 -4.84 -8.98
C ARG A 99 0.69 -3.43 -8.93
N LEU A 100 1.41 -2.54 -8.26
CA LEU A 100 1.14 -1.12 -8.32
C LEU A 100 1.74 -0.52 -9.58
N ALA A 101 1.05 0.46 -10.17
CA ALA A 101 1.58 1.23 -11.29
C ALA A 101 2.80 2.06 -10.86
N ASP A 102 3.82 2.12 -11.68
CA ASP A 102 5.05 2.87 -11.39
C ASP A 102 4.75 4.37 -11.15
N SER A 103 3.78 4.93 -11.88
CA SER A 103 3.31 6.29 -11.68
C SER A 103 2.69 6.53 -10.29
N LEU A 104 1.97 5.54 -9.75
CA LEU A 104 1.39 5.61 -8.41
C LEU A 104 2.49 5.57 -7.33
N ILE A 105 3.54 4.80 -7.57
CA ILE A 105 4.68 4.71 -6.66
C ILE A 105 5.50 6.00 -6.73
N ALA A 106 5.76 6.53 -7.91
CA ALA A 106 6.54 7.76 -8.08
C ALA A 106 5.82 8.98 -7.46
N ALA A 107 4.51 9.09 -7.64
CA ALA A 107 3.70 10.22 -7.20
C ALA A 107 2.39 9.75 -6.54
N PRO A 108 2.45 9.21 -5.31
CA PRO A 108 1.25 8.76 -4.61
C PRO A 108 0.30 9.94 -4.31
N PRO A 109 -1.02 9.72 -4.29
CA PRO A 109 -2.01 10.77 -4.14
C PRO A 109 -1.90 11.52 -2.82
N LEU A 110 -1.51 10.86 -1.75
CA LEU A 110 -1.36 11.46 -0.43
C LEU A 110 -0.16 10.87 0.31
N GLU A 111 0.92 11.62 0.42
CA GLU A 111 2.02 11.26 1.30
C GLU A 111 1.70 11.71 2.73
N LEU A 112 2.06 10.85 3.70
CA LEU A 112 1.81 11.08 5.12
C LEU A 112 3.09 11.40 5.90
N TRP A 113 4.22 10.88 5.45
CA TRP A 113 5.51 11.00 6.12
C TRP A 113 6.67 10.94 5.11
N PRO A 114 7.76 11.71 5.31
CA PRO A 114 8.05 12.60 6.45
C PRO A 114 7.27 13.92 6.42
N VAL A 115 6.70 14.29 5.30
CA VAL A 115 5.92 15.53 5.12
C VAL A 115 4.61 15.18 4.43
N VAL A 116 3.51 15.82 4.85
CA VAL A 116 2.22 15.63 4.19
C VAL A 116 2.22 16.34 2.85
N VAL A 117 2.10 15.56 1.77
CA VAL A 117 1.99 16.07 0.39
C VAL A 117 0.69 15.56 -0.23
N ARG A 118 -0.17 16.48 -0.64
CA ARG A 118 -1.45 16.18 -1.29
C ARG A 118 -1.33 16.40 -2.79
N ARG A 119 -1.60 15.38 -3.58
CA ARG A 119 -1.63 15.48 -5.06
C ARG A 119 -3.03 15.35 -5.64
N CYS A 120 -4.02 15.12 -4.77
CA CYS A 120 -5.42 15.07 -5.16
C CYS A 120 -6.30 15.62 -4.04
N THR A 121 -7.55 15.92 -4.36
CA THR A 121 -8.56 16.25 -3.34
C THR A 121 -8.89 14.98 -2.56
N VAL A 122 -8.70 15.01 -1.25
CA VAL A 122 -9.05 13.90 -0.36
C VAL A 122 -10.40 14.15 0.30
N PRO A 123 -11.11 13.11 0.73
CA PRO A 123 -12.37 13.24 1.46
C PRO A 123 -12.22 14.07 2.73
N ALA A 124 -13.28 14.79 3.11
CA ALA A 124 -13.25 15.71 4.26
C ALA A 124 -12.97 15.02 5.62
N ASP A 125 -13.33 13.75 5.76
CA ASP A 125 -13.01 12.95 6.94
C ASP A 125 -11.52 12.60 7.02
N VAL A 126 -10.89 12.33 5.86
CA VAL A 126 -9.44 12.15 5.77
C VAL A 126 -8.71 13.45 6.08
N GLU A 127 -9.17 14.59 5.56
CA GLU A 127 -8.58 15.89 5.89
C GLU A 127 -8.63 16.21 7.39
N ARG A 128 -9.74 15.91 8.05
CA ARG A 128 -9.86 16.09 9.51
C ARG A 128 -8.86 15.24 10.29
N LEU A 129 -8.60 14.01 9.81
CA LEU A 129 -7.61 13.14 10.43
C LEU A 129 -6.19 13.67 10.21
N LEU A 130 -5.89 14.19 9.03
CA LEU A 130 -4.59 14.77 8.71
C LEU A 130 -4.27 16.03 9.54
N ALA A 131 -5.28 16.83 9.85
CA ALA A 131 -5.12 18.02 10.71
C ALA A 131 -4.64 17.66 12.13
N ASN A 132 -4.94 16.45 12.59
CA ASN A 132 -4.52 15.95 13.90
C ASN A 132 -3.18 15.21 13.88
N LEU A 133 -2.60 15.00 12.71
CA LEU A 133 -1.25 14.46 12.63
C LEU A 133 -0.26 15.59 12.94
N THR A 134 0.40 15.50 14.08
CA THR A 134 1.51 16.38 14.48
C THR A 134 2.77 16.09 13.67
N VAL A 135 2.66 16.17 12.35
CA VAL A 135 3.81 16.16 11.46
C VAL A 135 4.24 17.61 11.29
N PRO A 136 5.49 17.99 11.54
CA PRO A 136 5.92 19.36 11.37
C PRO A 136 5.69 19.79 9.92
N HIS A 137 4.80 20.76 9.74
CA HIS A 137 4.51 21.38 8.45
C HIS A 137 5.69 22.26 8.03
N ASN A 138 6.61 21.69 7.29
CA ASN A 138 7.57 22.47 6.52
C ASN A 138 7.33 22.20 5.04
N ASN A 139 6.47 22.90 4.43
CA ASN A 139 6.50 23.55 3.12
C ASN A 139 5.11 23.70 2.46
N PRO A 140 4.70 24.91 2.08
CA PRO A 140 3.48 25.15 1.31
C PRO A 140 3.78 25.02 -0.18
N LEU A 141 3.73 23.80 -0.73
CA LEU A 141 3.55 23.64 -2.16
C LEU A 141 2.05 23.62 -2.44
N GLN A 142 1.55 24.72 -3.00
CA GLN A 142 0.20 24.85 -3.52
C GLN A 142 -0.13 23.68 -4.46
N PRO A 143 -1.28 23.01 -4.29
CA PRO A 143 -1.69 21.94 -5.20
C PRO A 143 -1.96 22.53 -6.60
N PRO A 144 -1.61 21.81 -7.67
CA PRO A 144 -2.10 22.17 -8.99
C PRO A 144 -3.63 22.07 -9.00
N ALA A 145 -4.29 23.05 -9.60
CA ALA A 145 -5.73 23.14 -9.66
C ALA A 145 -6.37 21.84 -10.20
N GLY A 146 -7.19 21.20 -9.38
CA GLY A 146 -8.36 20.46 -9.82
C GLY A 146 -8.17 19.14 -10.58
N GLY A 147 -7.15 18.34 -10.37
CA GLY A 147 -7.08 17.00 -10.92
C GLY A 147 -7.86 15.98 -10.07
N ARG A 148 -8.86 15.31 -10.64
CA ARG A 148 -9.45 14.12 -10.02
C ARG A 148 -8.43 12.98 -10.07
N CYS A 149 -8.22 12.30 -8.95
CA CYS A 149 -7.44 11.06 -8.94
C CYS A 149 -8.14 10.02 -9.83
N GLY A 150 -7.55 9.73 -10.97
CA GLY A 150 -8.03 8.63 -11.82
C GLY A 150 -7.94 7.32 -11.06
N VAL A 151 -9.02 6.54 -11.11
CA VAL A 151 -9.05 5.18 -10.56
C VAL A 151 -8.15 4.31 -11.45
N VAL A 152 -6.93 4.07 -11.02
CA VAL A 152 -6.10 3.03 -11.62
C VAL A 152 -6.54 1.72 -10.95
N SER A 153 -7.48 1.03 -11.56
CA SER A 153 -7.79 -0.35 -11.20
C SER A 153 -6.56 -1.21 -11.46
N PRO A 154 -6.19 -2.13 -10.57
CA PRO A 154 -5.18 -3.13 -10.87
C PRO A 154 -5.62 -3.89 -12.12
N GLY A 155 -4.83 -3.76 -13.20
CA GLY A 155 -5.13 -4.42 -14.47
C GLY A 155 -5.19 -5.93 -14.26
N HIS A 156 -6.34 -6.52 -14.53
CA HIS A 156 -6.46 -7.95 -14.77
C HIS A 156 -5.65 -8.25 -16.03
N ALA A 157 -4.59 -9.01 -15.88
CA ALA A 157 -3.87 -9.54 -17.03
C ALA A 157 -4.84 -10.40 -17.86
N PRO A 158 -4.89 -10.25 -19.19
CA PRO A 158 -5.72 -11.11 -20.02
C PRO A 158 -5.22 -12.53 -19.93
N ALA A 159 -6.13 -13.46 -19.71
CA ALA A 159 -5.86 -14.90 -19.74
C ALA A 159 -5.19 -15.25 -21.08
N ALA A 160 -4.04 -15.91 -21.00
CA ALA A 160 -3.37 -16.44 -22.17
C ALA A 160 -4.30 -17.45 -22.86
N ALA A 161 -4.67 -17.17 -24.10
CA ALA A 161 -5.40 -18.09 -24.93
C ALA A 161 -4.52 -19.30 -25.21
N GLU A 162 -4.92 -20.46 -24.71
CA GLU A 162 -4.40 -21.76 -25.15
C GLU A 162 -4.61 -21.89 -26.66
N ARG A 163 -3.54 -21.90 -27.42
CA ARG A 163 -3.55 -22.41 -28.79
C ARG A 163 -3.26 -23.90 -28.73
N GLY A 164 -4.29 -24.66 -28.97
CA GLY A 164 -4.19 -26.06 -29.22
C GLY A 164 -3.35 -26.40 -30.47
N ARG A 165 -2.55 -27.40 -30.34
CA ARG A 165 -2.34 -28.50 -31.30
C ARG A 165 -1.79 -29.71 -30.53
#